data_38ff317442c4cc08b7b119f0a35415c5
#
_entry.id   38ff317442c4cc08b7b119f0a35415c5
#
_cell.length_a   1.000
_cell.length_b   1.000
_cell.length_c   1.000
_cell.angle_alpha   90.00
_cell.angle_beta   90.00
_cell.angle_gamma   90.00
#
_symmetry.space_group_name_H-M   'P 1'
#
loop_
_entity.id
_entity.type
_entity.pdbx_description
1 polymer ?
#
loop_
_entity_poly.entity_id
_entity_poly.type
_entity_poly.pdbx_seq_one_letter_code
_entity_poly.pdbx_strand_id
1 'polypeptide(L)'
;LEYSTISVFKANSEEIINGVITDYNGEFSIEVSKGNYDLKFEYISFKTKYLRNINIENSLNLGLIELSIDENILNEVEVIGEKTEIEIKLDKTVYNIGKDLTLKGSSVSDVLDNLPSVEVDIEGNVSLRGNESVRILINGKPSGLVGISSNEALKQFPSESVEKVEVITSPSARYNAEGTAGIINIILRKSKLTGFNGSLSLNSGYPERYGVSANLNYRTKKFNFFNNIGYNTRISKGSFVNETEYYTDQAINNFLNEDGVRDSERNSNYLNTGIEYFISDKTSVVGSYVSRKSDGFTNNTNNVIQNFNAISKFSERLEKETEIDDTNEFSVNLTHDFNKEGHVLTMDYQKEKSSENENGFISNSQLKPILTKYLSEKVNTDEIQESELFKIDYVLPIKKDGQFELGFRRSNQYQDIDYLAENEDLNGNFINDLNLSNTLLYNERVNAFYTQYGNKNNKFSFLLGLRYEESKTTVKQLANNTNNEKNYNDFFPTLNLSYQVKENETITFGYNRRIRRARSYFINPF
;
A
#
# COMPACT_ATOMS: atom_id res chain seq x y z
N LEU A 1 3.17 51.28 1.33
CA LEU A 1 2.94 49.85 1.57
C LEU A 1 3.92 49.39 2.66
N GLU A 2 3.37 48.90 3.78
CA GLU A 2 4.15 48.31 4.88
C GLU A 2 4.69 46.93 4.48
N TYR A 3 5.89 46.56 4.97
CA TYR A 3 6.55 45.27 4.75
C TYR A 3 6.79 44.90 3.28
N SER A 4 6.90 45.88 2.38
CA SER A 4 7.34 45.64 1.00
C SER A 4 8.82 45.29 0.97
N THR A 5 9.20 44.34 0.13
CA THR A 5 10.60 43.92 0.00
C THR A 5 11.33 44.77 -1.04
N ILE A 6 12.49 45.29 -0.66
CA ILE A 6 13.41 45.96 -1.55
C ILE A 6 14.71 45.16 -1.61
N SER A 7 15.08 44.71 -2.81
CA SER A 7 16.33 44.00 -3.06
C SER A 7 17.26 44.87 -3.92
N VAL A 8 18.53 44.92 -3.53
CA VAL A 8 19.56 45.68 -4.24
C VAL A 8 20.51 44.73 -4.93
N PHE A 9 20.65 44.87 -6.23
CA PHE A 9 21.54 44.08 -7.08
C PHE A 9 22.69 44.95 -7.59
N LYS A 10 23.81 44.34 -7.91
CA LYS A 10 24.84 44.98 -8.68
C LYS A 10 24.33 45.22 -10.10
N ALA A 11 24.59 46.42 -10.66
CA ALA A 11 24.07 46.77 -11.98
C ALA A 11 24.42 45.74 -13.05
N ASN A 12 23.42 45.28 -13.81
CA ASN A 12 23.50 44.23 -14.82
C ASN A 12 23.93 42.86 -14.30
N SER A 13 23.63 42.53 -13.02
CA SER A 13 23.94 41.24 -12.40
C SER A 13 22.71 40.75 -11.61
N GLU A 14 22.58 39.44 -11.44
CA GLU A 14 21.57 38.81 -10.56
C GLU A 14 22.09 38.63 -9.12
N GLU A 15 23.27 39.16 -8.81
CA GLU A 15 23.88 39.07 -7.49
C GLU A 15 23.21 40.08 -6.54
N ILE A 16 22.55 39.57 -5.50
CA ILE A 16 21.95 40.38 -4.43
C ILE A 16 23.06 40.87 -3.52
N ILE A 17 23.18 42.18 -3.38
CA ILE A 17 24.16 42.84 -2.52
C ILE A 17 23.57 43.10 -1.14
N ASN A 18 22.32 43.58 -1.08
CA ASN A 18 21.64 43.91 0.16
C ASN A 18 20.12 43.85 -0.05
N GLY A 19 19.35 43.87 1.04
CA GLY A 19 17.89 43.90 1.00
C GLY A 19 17.32 44.47 2.29
N VAL A 20 16.15 45.08 2.18
CA VAL A 20 15.42 45.65 3.31
C VAL A 20 13.91 45.50 3.07
N ILE A 21 13.13 45.56 4.14
CA ILE A 21 11.67 45.70 4.08
C ILE A 21 11.25 47.08 4.56
N THR A 22 10.16 47.60 4.00
CA THR A 22 9.57 48.88 4.46
C THR A 22 8.99 48.73 5.86
N ASP A 23 9.03 49.82 6.62
CA ASP A 23 8.37 49.95 7.91
C ASP A 23 6.83 50.08 7.76
N TYR A 24 6.11 50.30 8.88
CA TYR A 24 4.66 50.49 8.91
C TYR A 24 4.16 51.75 8.20
N ASN A 25 5.04 52.75 7.94
CA ASN A 25 4.73 53.93 7.12
C ASN A 25 5.01 53.72 5.63
N GLY A 26 5.61 52.58 5.27
CA GLY A 26 6.07 52.27 3.91
C GLY A 26 7.41 52.90 3.58
N GLU A 27 8.19 53.35 4.58
CA GLU A 27 9.52 53.96 4.41
C GLU A 27 10.61 52.87 4.52
N PHE A 28 11.70 53.06 3.78
CA PHE A 28 12.89 52.22 3.88
C PHE A 28 14.18 53.04 3.83
N SER A 29 15.20 52.49 4.44
CA SER A 29 16.57 52.99 4.34
C SER A 29 17.51 51.81 4.19
N ILE A 30 18.44 51.91 3.25
CA ILE A 30 19.41 50.83 2.98
C ILE A 30 20.78 51.42 2.72
N GLU A 31 21.80 50.87 3.37
CA GLU A 31 23.19 51.28 3.18
C GLU A 31 23.88 50.41 2.15
N VAL A 32 24.51 51.02 1.16
CA VAL A 32 25.31 50.36 0.12
C VAL A 32 26.58 51.18 -0.14
N SER A 33 27.61 50.51 -0.64
CA SER A 33 28.85 51.20 -1.06
C SER A 33 28.59 52.05 -2.29
N LYS A 34 29.48 53.03 -2.58
CA LYS A 34 29.40 53.82 -3.82
C LYS A 34 29.47 52.91 -5.04
N GLY A 35 28.54 53.08 -6.00
CA GLY A 35 28.48 52.24 -7.19
C GLY A 35 27.16 52.34 -7.97
N ASN A 36 27.02 51.52 -9.00
CA ASN A 36 25.81 51.42 -9.79
C ASN A 36 25.02 50.15 -9.38
N TYR A 37 23.71 50.32 -9.15
CA TYR A 37 22.84 49.28 -8.62
C TYR A 37 21.51 49.22 -9.37
N ASP A 38 20.94 48.03 -9.39
CA ASP A 38 19.55 47.76 -9.76
C ASP A 38 18.75 47.49 -8.50
N LEU A 39 17.61 48.19 -8.31
CA LEU A 39 16.70 47.97 -7.20
C LEU A 39 15.43 47.31 -7.68
N LYS A 40 14.99 46.30 -6.95
CA LYS A 40 13.75 45.55 -7.17
C LYS A 40 12.82 45.76 -5.99
N PHE A 41 11.59 46.20 -6.29
CA PHE A 41 10.53 46.41 -5.31
C PHE A 41 9.43 45.38 -5.50
N GLU A 42 9.10 44.66 -4.45
CA GLU A 42 8.12 43.56 -4.48
C GLU A 42 7.14 43.68 -3.32
N TYR A 43 5.87 43.48 -3.62
CA TYR A 43 4.82 43.32 -2.63
C TYR A 43 3.75 42.36 -3.16
N ILE A 44 3.13 41.58 -2.25
CA ILE A 44 2.10 40.60 -2.60
C ILE A 44 0.96 41.30 -3.36
N SER A 45 0.52 40.75 -4.46
CA SER A 45 -0.56 41.25 -5.34
C SER A 45 -0.22 42.56 -6.10
N PHE A 46 1.04 42.96 -6.13
CA PHE A 46 1.50 44.11 -6.93
C PHE A 46 2.54 43.70 -7.95
N LYS A 47 2.57 44.40 -9.09
CA LYS A 47 3.59 44.19 -10.13
C LYS A 47 4.96 44.57 -9.60
N THR A 48 5.92 43.67 -9.76
CA THR A 48 7.32 43.94 -9.42
C THR A 48 7.83 45.16 -10.20
N LYS A 49 8.41 46.13 -9.51
CA LYS A 49 8.98 47.32 -10.12
C LYS A 49 10.51 47.29 -10.01
N TYR A 50 11.17 47.64 -11.08
CA TYR A 50 12.62 47.74 -11.14
C TYR A 50 13.03 49.19 -11.39
N LEU A 51 14.02 49.71 -10.63
CA LEU A 51 14.80 50.87 -10.97
C LEU A 51 16.20 50.38 -11.31
N ARG A 52 16.59 50.57 -12.56
CA ARG A 52 17.86 50.03 -13.07
C ARG A 52 18.92 51.09 -13.21
N ASN A 53 20.18 50.67 -13.02
CA ASN A 53 21.38 51.45 -13.22
C ASN A 53 21.40 52.77 -12.41
N ILE A 54 21.02 52.69 -11.12
CA ILE A 54 21.04 53.83 -10.19
C ILE A 54 22.48 54.05 -9.73
N ASN A 55 23.05 55.20 -10.03
CA ASN A 55 24.39 55.59 -9.58
C ASN A 55 24.30 56.22 -8.17
N ILE A 56 24.93 55.58 -7.18
CA ILE A 56 24.95 56.01 -5.78
C ILE A 56 26.37 56.47 -5.44
N GLU A 57 26.60 57.78 -5.48
CA GLU A 57 27.85 58.42 -5.05
C GLU A 57 27.76 59.05 -3.66
N ASN A 58 26.55 59.48 -3.29
CA ASN A 58 26.20 60.07 -2.00
C ASN A 58 24.83 59.56 -1.56
N SER A 59 24.38 59.99 -0.38
CA SER A 59 23.01 59.66 0.08
C SER A 59 21.99 60.11 -0.96
N LEU A 60 21.14 59.17 -1.42
CA LEU A 60 20.17 59.39 -2.49
C LEU A 60 18.76 59.16 -1.93
N ASN A 61 17.89 60.15 -2.08
CA ASN A 61 16.47 59.95 -1.80
C ASN A 61 15.74 59.63 -3.10
N LEU A 62 15.12 58.45 -3.16
CA LEU A 62 14.40 57.95 -4.33
C LEU A 62 12.98 58.51 -4.44
N GLY A 63 12.51 59.26 -3.42
CA GLY A 63 11.13 59.75 -3.38
C GLY A 63 10.09 58.66 -3.26
N LEU A 64 8.89 58.96 -3.73
CA LEU A 64 7.76 58.02 -3.70
C LEU A 64 7.88 56.99 -4.83
N ILE A 65 7.89 55.72 -4.45
CA ILE A 65 7.88 54.59 -5.39
C ILE A 65 6.49 53.98 -5.41
N GLU A 66 5.74 54.21 -6.48
CA GLU A 66 4.41 53.65 -6.67
C GLU A 66 4.50 52.26 -7.26
N LEU A 67 3.79 51.28 -6.67
CA LEU A 67 3.56 49.96 -7.21
C LEU A 67 2.12 49.87 -7.74
N SER A 68 1.94 49.27 -8.92
CA SER A 68 0.62 49.02 -9.49
C SER A 68 0.13 47.60 -9.12
N ILE A 69 -1.16 47.48 -8.85
CA ILE A 69 -1.77 46.16 -8.59
C ILE A 69 -1.57 45.26 -9.83
N ASP A 70 -1.20 44.02 -9.60
CA ASP A 70 -1.09 43.02 -10.68
C ASP A 70 -2.46 42.38 -10.91
N GLU A 71 -3.21 42.94 -11.87
CA GLU A 71 -4.54 42.44 -12.24
C GLU A 71 -4.52 40.98 -12.75
N ASN A 72 -3.38 40.44 -13.14
CA ASN A 72 -3.24 39.05 -13.55
C ASN A 72 -3.15 38.06 -12.38
N ILE A 73 -2.94 38.56 -11.13
CA ILE A 73 -2.97 37.71 -9.92
C ILE A 73 -4.42 37.54 -9.38
N LEU A 74 -5.36 38.35 -9.88
CA LEU A 74 -6.80 38.22 -9.59
C LEU A 74 -7.50 37.13 -10.42
N ASN A 75 -6.79 36.38 -11.22
CA ASN A 75 -7.29 35.08 -11.67
C ASN A 75 -7.31 34.17 -10.45
N GLU A 76 -8.52 34.06 -9.87
CA GLU A 76 -9.00 32.98 -9.04
C GLU A 76 -7.85 32.31 -8.24
N VAL A 77 -7.77 32.59 -6.95
CA VAL A 77 -7.24 31.61 -6.03
C VAL A 77 -8.20 30.44 -6.15
N GLU A 78 -8.03 29.64 -7.20
CA GLU A 78 -8.52 28.29 -7.24
C GLU A 78 -7.86 27.63 -6.02
N VAL A 79 -8.60 27.55 -4.92
CA VAL A 79 -8.32 26.60 -3.86
C VAL A 79 -8.57 25.27 -4.56
N ILE A 80 -7.56 24.82 -5.31
CA ILE A 80 -7.47 23.44 -5.75
C ILE A 80 -7.36 22.69 -4.43
N GLY A 81 -8.51 22.28 -3.90
CA GLY A 81 -8.53 21.24 -2.90
C GLY A 81 -7.69 20.14 -3.52
N GLU A 82 -6.54 19.81 -2.92
CA GLU A 82 -5.66 18.74 -3.40
C GLU A 82 -6.45 17.43 -3.32
N LYS A 83 -7.30 17.22 -4.32
CA LYS A 83 -8.11 16.02 -4.47
C LYS A 83 -7.23 14.96 -5.11
N THR A 84 -7.47 13.70 -4.76
CA THR A 84 -6.82 12.55 -5.38
C THR A 84 -6.85 12.70 -6.90
N GLU A 85 -5.68 12.91 -7.51
CA GLU A 85 -5.55 13.00 -8.97
C GLU A 85 -5.59 11.59 -9.56
N ILE A 86 -6.54 11.34 -10.45
CA ILE A 86 -6.75 10.03 -11.07
C ILE A 86 -6.17 10.06 -12.48
N GLU A 87 -5.22 9.18 -12.76
CA GLU A 87 -4.63 8.99 -14.08
C GLU A 87 -5.02 7.60 -14.63
N ILE A 88 -5.73 7.57 -15.75
CA ILE A 88 -6.13 6.32 -16.42
C ILE A 88 -5.07 5.95 -17.45
N LYS A 89 -4.43 4.80 -17.28
CA LYS A 89 -3.46 4.19 -18.22
C LYS A 89 -4.07 2.99 -18.93
N LEU A 90 -3.33 2.44 -19.89
CA LEU A 90 -3.81 1.33 -20.73
C LEU A 90 -4.14 0.06 -19.94
N ASP A 91 -3.34 -0.24 -18.91
CA ASP A 91 -3.44 -1.45 -18.08
C ASP A 91 -3.86 -1.18 -16.63
N LYS A 92 -3.91 0.09 -16.21
CA LYS A 92 -4.14 0.46 -14.80
C LYS A 92 -4.76 1.85 -14.62
N THR A 93 -5.37 2.05 -13.48
CA THR A 93 -5.75 3.37 -12.96
C THR A 93 -4.80 3.74 -11.83
N VAL A 94 -4.24 4.93 -11.86
CA VAL A 94 -3.30 5.46 -10.87
C VAL A 94 -3.99 6.51 -10.02
N TYR A 95 -3.98 6.34 -8.72
CA TYR A 95 -4.52 7.27 -7.72
C TYR A 95 -3.37 7.90 -6.95
N ASN A 96 -3.15 9.20 -7.10
CA ASN A 96 -2.09 9.95 -6.44
C ASN A 96 -2.54 10.36 -5.02
N ILE A 97 -2.21 9.55 -4.03
CA ILE A 97 -2.64 9.69 -2.63
C ILE A 97 -1.89 10.80 -1.90
N GLY A 98 -0.64 11.02 -2.27
CA GLY A 98 0.27 11.92 -1.55
C GLY A 98 -0.19 13.37 -1.43
N LYS A 99 -1.19 13.78 -2.21
CA LYS A 99 -1.77 15.14 -2.21
C LYS A 99 -3.11 15.21 -1.49
N ASP A 100 -3.73 14.09 -1.15
CA ASP A 100 -5.05 14.06 -0.52
C ASP A 100 -4.94 14.31 0.99
N LEU A 101 -5.40 15.48 1.42
CA LEU A 101 -5.37 15.89 2.83
C LEU A 101 -6.38 15.11 3.69
N THR A 102 -7.43 14.55 3.08
CA THR A 102 -8.48 13.82 3.82
C THR A 102 -8.00 12.45 4.29
N LEU A 103 -6.94 11.92 3.68
CA LEU A 103 -6.34 10.63 3.99
C LEU A 103 -5.16 10.72 4.97
N LYS A 104 -4.78 11.92 5.41
CA LYS A 104 -3.69 12.09 6.39
C LYS A 104 -4.08 11.49 7.75
N GLY A 105 -3.14 10.76 8.36
CA GLY A 105 -3.36 10.06 9.64
C GLY A 105 -4.18 8.78 9.53
N SER A 106 -4.60 8.39 8.33
CA SER A 106 -5.29 7.14 8.06
C SER A 106 -4.32 5.98 7.83
N SER A 107 -4.85 4.77 7.71
CA SER A 107 -4.08 3.59 7.29
C SER A 107 -4.16 3.38 5.78
N VAL A 108 -3.30 2.51 5.25
CA VAL A 108 -3.40 2.07 3.84
C VAL A 108 -4.74 1.37 3.58
N SER A 109 -5.26 0.63 4.54
CA SER A 109 -6.61 0.03 4.46
C SER A 109 -7.68 1.09 4.22
N ASP A 110 -7.66 2.19 5.00
CA ASP A 110 -8.59 3.31 4.83
C ASP A 110 -8.41 4.01 3.47
N VAL A 111 -7.16 4.12 3.00
CA VAL A 111 -6.86 4.64 1.65
C VAL A 111 -7.50 3.77 0.58
N LEU A 112 -7.34 2.44 0.67
CA LEU A 112 -7.87 1.50 -0.31
C LEU A 112 -9.41 1.53 -0.35
N ASP A 113 -10.05 1.60 0.81
CA ASP A 113 -11.52 1.66 0.92
C ASP A 113 -12.12 2.94 0.32
N ASN A 114 -11.34 4.03 0.27
CA ASN A 114 -11.74 5.27 -0.42
C ASN A 114 -11.52 5.25 -1.94
N LEU A 115 -10.93 4.18 -2.51
CA LEU A 115 -10.69 4.11 -3.94
C LEU A 115 -11.90 3.53 -4.69
N PRO A 116 -12.30 4.11 -5.83
CA PRO A 116 -13.35 3.55 -6.66
C PRO A 116 -13.09 2.09 -7.06
N SER A 117 -14.09 1.24 -6.91
CA SER A 117 -14.05 -0.20 -7.23
C SER A 117 -13.20 -1.05 -6.27
N VAL A 118 -12.65 -0.50 -5.22
CA VAL A 118 -11.99 -1.22 -4.12
C VAL A 118 -12.89 -1.15 -2.91
N GLU A 119 -12.99 -2.22 -2.16
CA GLU A 119 -13.75 -2.33 -0.92
C GLU A 119 -12.90 -3.08 0.10
N VAL A 120 -12.92 -2.63 1.33
CA VAL A 120 -12.21 -3.28 2.43
C VAL A 120 -13.20 -3.60 3.52
N ASP A 121 -13.38 -4.87 3.83
CA ASP A 121 -14.31 -5.31 4.88
C ASP A 121 -13.76 -5.04 6.30
N ILE A 122 -14.56 -5.36 7.32
CA ILE A 122 -14.19 -5.13 8.72
C ILE A 122 -13.02 -6.00 9.18
N GLU A 123 -12.82 -7.16 8.56
CA GLU A 123 -11.66 -8.04 8.77
C GLU A 123 -10.41 -7.52 8.06
N GLY A 124 -10.56 -6.57 7.11
CA GLY A 124 -9.49 -6.00 6.31
C GLY A 124 -9.25 -6.73 5.00
N ASN A 125 -10.15 -7.65 4.59
CA ASN A 125 -10.07 -8.28 3.29
C ASN A 125 -10.33 -7.26 2.20
N VAL A 126 -9.44 -7.21 1.23
CA VAL A 126 -9.53 -6.27 0.11
C VAL A 126 -10.21 -6.95 -1.06
N SER A 127 -11.28 -6.38 -1.56
CA SER A 127 -11.93 -6.81 -2.79
C SER A 127 -11.78 -5.77 -3.91
N LEU A 128 -11.77 -6.22 -5.15
CA LEU A 128 -11.77 -5.38 -6.33
C LEU A 128 -12.97 -5.75 -7.20
N ARG A 129 -13.92 -4.83 -7.34
CA ARG A 129 -15.19 -5.06 -8.05
C ARG A 129 -15.96 -6.26 -7.48
N GLY A 130 -15.99 -6.41 -6.15
CA GLY A 130 -16.64 -7.49 -5.44
C GLY A 130 -15.93 -8.85 -5.52
N ASN A 131 -14.68 -8.90 -5.98
CA ASN A 131 -13.88 -10.13 -6.04
C ASN A 131 -12.68 -10.02 -5.09
N GLU A 132 -12.60 -10.91 -4.11
CA GLU A 132 -11.55 -10.95 -3.07
C GLU A 132 -10.22 -11.55 -3.57
N SER A 133 -10.19 -12.18 -4.74
CA SER A 133 -8.96 -12.75 -5.31
C SER A 133 -8.02 -11.67 -5.85
N VAL A 134 -7.80 -10.61 -5.09
CA VAL A 134 -6.90 -9.48 -5.38
C VAL A 134 -5.49 -9.83 -4.93
N ARG A 135 -4.49 -9.43 -5.72
CA ARG A 135 -3.10 -9.51 -5.32
C ARG A 135 -2.58 -8.13 -4.95
N ILE A 136 -2.07 -8.00 -3.73
CA ILE A 136 -1.48 -6.75 -3.25
C ILE A 136 0.03 -6.79 -3.45
N LEU A 137 0.59 -5.71 -3.98
CA LEU A 137 2.02 -5.53 -4.22
C LEU A 137 2.49 -4.22 -3.58
N ILE A 138 3.73 -4.20 -3.13
CA ILE A 138 4.45 -3.00 -2.72
C ILE A 138 5.58 -2.76 -3.72
N ASN A 139 5.58 -1.57 -4.36
CA ASN A 139 6.57 -1.24 -5.41
C ASN A 139 6.69 -2.32 -6.51
N GLY A 140 5.56 -2.94 -6.88
CA GLY A 140 5.49 -3.97 -7.91
C GLY A 140 5.92 -5.38 -7.49
N LYS A 141 6.15 -5.61 -6.20
CA LYS A 141 6.60 -6.90 -5.64
C LYS A 141 5.71 -7.32 -4.47
N PRO A 142 5.57 -8.62 -4.17
CA PRO A 142 5.14 -9.07 -2.86
C PRO A 142 6.10 -8.48 -1.81
N SER A 143 5.62 -8.12 -0.64
CA SER A 143 6.46 -7.48 0.37
C SER A 143 6.11 -7.94 1.78
N GLY A 144 7.11 -8.08 2.63
CA GLY A 144 6.99 -8.33 4.04
C GLY A 144 6.24 -7.24 4.83
N LEU A 145 6.06 -6.04 4.23
CA LEU A 145 5.15 -5.04 4.80
C LEU A 145 3.70 -5.52 4.84
N VAL A 146 3.34 -6.47 3.98
CA VAL A 146 2.02 -7.10 3.96
C VAL A 146 2.02 -8.40 4.79
N GLY A 147 3.14 -9.16 4.80
CA GLY A 147 3.32 -10.38 5.62
C GLY A 147 2.34 -11.51 5.32
N ILE A 148 2.18 -12.42 6.26
CA ILE A 148 1.18 -13.50 6.25
C ILE A 148 -0.22 -12.89 6.43
N SER A 149 -0.39 -12.08 7.47
CA SER A 149 -1.63 -11.35 7.77
C SER A 149 -1.74 -10.06 6.96
N SER A 150 -1.90 -10.21 5.63
CA SER A 150 -1.93 -9.07 4.71
C SER A 150 -2.98 -8.01 5.09
N ASN A 151 -4.13 -8.46 5.56
CA ASN A 151 -5.28 -7.62 5.90
C ASN A 151 -4.98 -6.72 7.10
N GLU A 152 -4.43 -7.30 8.15
CA GLU A 152 -4.05 -6.56 9.35
C GLU A 152 -2.86 -5.64 9.12
N ALA A 153 -1.89 -6.07 8.29
CA ALA A 153 -0.75 -5.23 7.94
C ALA A 153 -1.18 -3.92 7.24
N LEU A 154 -2.16 -3.98 6.33
CA LEU A 154 -2.69 -2.79 5.65
C LEU A 154 -3.41 -1.83 6.58
N LYS A 155 -4.09 -2.33 7.62
CA LYS A 155 -4.72 -1.51 8.66
C LYS A 155 -3.70 -0.75 9.52
N GLN A 156 -2.48 -1.27 9.63
CA GLN A 156 -1.43 -0.72 10.48
C GLN A 156 -0.46 0.19 9.72
N PHE A 157 -0.40 0.05 8.39
CA PHE A 157 0.54 0.79 7.56
C PHE A 157 0.05 2.23 7.30
N PRO A 158 0.85 3.28 7.64
CA PRO A 158 0.39 4.67 7.53
C PRO A 158 0.26 5.13 6.07
N SER A 159 -0.81 5.87 5.80
CA SER A 159 -1.08 6.48 4.48
C SER A 159 0.03 7.44 4.01
N GLU A 160 0.70 8.12 4.94
CA GLU A 160 1.79 9.06 4.63
C GLU A 160 2.99 8.42 3.94
N SER A 161 3.16 7.10 4.11
CA SER A 161 4.22 6.35 3.43
C SER A 161 3.90 6.05 1.97
N VAL A 162 2.64 6.27 1.54
CA VAL A 162 2.18 6.00 0.17
C VAL A 162 2.32 7.24 -0.69
N GLU A 163 2.88 7.09 -1.90
CA GLU A 163 2.89 8.10 -2.95
C GLU A 163 1.63 7.98 -3.81
N LYS A 164 1.34 6.77 -4.28
CA LYS A 164 0.20 6.46 -5.13
C LYS A 164 -0.20 5.00 -5.02
N VAL A 165 -1.43 4.71 -5.41
CA VAL A 165 -1.96 3.36 -5.58
C VAL A 165 -2.30 3.12 -7.06
N GLU A 166 -1.84 2.01 -7.60
CA GLU A 166 -2.14 1.57 -8.96
C GLU A 166 -3.13 0.40 -8.90
N VAL A 167 -4.32 0.60 -9.41
CA VAL A 167 -5.35 -0.43 -9.54
C VAL A 167 -5.29 -1.00 -10.95
N ILE A 168 -4.86 -2.25 -11.08
CA ILE A 168 -4.56 -2.93 -12.34
C ILE A 168 -5.62 -3.98 -12.57
N THR A 169 -6.66 -3.62 -13.32
CA THR A 169 -7.80 -4.51 -13.60
C THR A 169 -7.57 -5.45 -14.78
N SER A 170 -6.63 -5.11 -15.66
CA SER A 170 -6.22 -5.94 -16.81
C SER A 170 -4.69 -6.07 -16.84
N PRO A 171 -4.11 -6.86 -15.91
CA PRO A 171 -2.67 -6.93 -15.76
C PRO A 171 -1.98 -7.40 -17.03
N SER A 172 -0.90 -6.72 -17.41
CA SER A 172 -0.06 -7.08 -18.54
C SER A 172 0.78 -8.34 -18.25
N ALA A 173 1.44 -8.90 -19.27
CA ALA A 173 2.26 -10.11 -19.15
C ALA A 173 3.41 -10.00 -18.13
N ARG A 174 3.81 -8.78 -17.78
CA ARG A 174 4.83 -8.46 -16.76
C ARG A 174 4.44 -8.94 -15.36
N TYR A 175 3.13 -8.96 -15.06
CA TYR A 175 2.62 -9.35 -13.76
C TYR A 175 2.41 -10.86 -13.67
N ASN A 176 2.38 -11.39 -12.44
CA ASN A 176 2.06 -12.80 -12.19
C ASN A 176 0.72 -13.17 -12.85
N ALA A 177 0.64 -14.37 -13.39
CA ALA A 177 -0.60 -14.88 -13.95
C ALA A 177 -1.64 -15.25 -12.86
N GLU A 178 -1.22 -15.35 -11.59
CA GLU A 178 -2.10 -15.63 -10.47
C GLU A 178 -2.92 -14.40 -10.04
N GLY A 179 -4.16 -14.63 -9.60
CA GLY A 179 -5.13 -13.62 -9.16
C GLY A 179 -6.16 -13.32 -10.26
N THR A 180 -7.43 -13.47 -9.94
CA THR A 180 -8.53 -13.34 -10.91
C THR A 180 -9.17 -11.97 -10.93
N ALA A 181 -9.15 -11.24 -9.80
CA ALA A 181 -9.76 -9.92 -9.68
C ALA A 181 -8.89 -8.79 -10.25
N GLY A 182 -7.58 -8.93 -10.16
CA GLY A 182 -6.62 -7.90 -10.55
C GLY A 182 -5.50 -7.74 -9.52
N ILE A 183 -4.79 -6.60 -9.63
CA ILE A 183 -3.65 -6.29 -8.78
C ILE A 183 -3.84 -4.88 -8.22
N ILE A 184 -3.57 -4.71 -6.94
CA ILE A 184 -3.41 -3.42 -6.29
C ILE A 184 -1.93 -3.26 -5.96
N ASN A 185 -1.28 -2.27 -6.57
CA ASN A 185 0.14 -2.00 -6.37
C ASN A 185 0.31 -0.67 -5.63
N ILE A 186 0.80 -0.74 -4.42
CA ILE A 186 1.04 0.39 -3.53
C ILE A 186 2.46 0.89 -3.77
N ILE A 187 2.60 2.12 -4.24
CA ILE A 187 3.91 2.75 -4.48
C ILE A 187 4.27 3.61 -3.29
N LEU A 188 5.38 3.27 -2.66
CA LEU A 188 5.89 3.99 -1.51
C LEU A 188 6.59 5.27 -1.92
N ARG A 189 6.46 6.29 -1.09
CA ARG A 189 7.05 7.62 -1.28
C ARG A 189 8.58 7.56 -1.24
N LYS A 190 9.23 8.21 -2.22
CA LYS A 190 10.68 8.41 -2.26
C LYS A 190 10.99 9.90 -2.40
N SER A 191 11.78 10.45 -1.50
CA SER A 191 12.22 11.84 -1.61
C SER A 191 13.29 12.02 -2.69
N LYS A 192 13.14 13.04 -3.54
CA LYS A 192 14.14 13.49 -4.52
C LYS A 192 14.97 14.68 -4.02
N LEU A 193 14.61 15.26 -2.87
CA LEU A 193 15.30 16.41 -2.28
C LEU A 193 16.67 15.99 -1.78
N THR A 194 17.70 16.82 -2.04
CA THR A 194 19.06 16.64 -1.51
C THR A 194 19.15 17.20 -0.09
N GLY A 195 20.05 16.64 0.71
CA GLY A 195 20.20 16.98 2.12
C GLY A 195 19.29 16.12 3.02
N PHE A 196 19.09 16.57 4.23
CA PHE A 196 18.21 15.93 5.20
C PHE A 196 16.79 16.47 5.06
N ASN A 197 15.82 15.57 4.98
CA ASN A 197 14.40 15.89 4.94
C ASN A 197 13.60 14.75 5.56
N GLY A 198 12.40 15.06 6.02
CA GLY A 198 11.53 14.06 6.63
C GLY A 198 10.24 14.65 7.14
N SER A 199 9.41 13.78 7.68
CA SER A 199 8.15 14.13 8.34
C SER A 199 7.98 13.29 9.61
N LEU A 200 7.31 13.86 10.58
CA LEU A 200 6.83 13.20 11.79
C LEU A 200 5.32 13.35 11.81
N SER A 201 4.61 12.24 11.98
CA SER A 201 3.16 12.21 12.10
C SER A 201 2.76 11.62 13.44
N LEU A 202 1.81 12.28 14.09
CA LEU A 202 1.16 11.80 15.31
C LEU A 202 -0.33 11.72 14.99
N ASN A 203 -0.95 10.61 15.31
CA ASN A 203 -2.38 10.42 15.13
C ASN A 203 -3.03 9.90 16.40
N SER A 204 -4.28 10.28 16.61
CA SER A 204 -5.14 9.71 17.64
C SER A 204 -6.57 9.70 17.12
N GLY A 205 -7.39 8.77 17.61
CA GLY A 205 -8.77 8.61 17.17
C GLY A 205 -9.64 7.87 18.16
N TYR A 206 -10.92 7.78 17.80
CA TYR A 206 -11.92 7.04 18.55
C TYR A 206 -12.64 6.05 17.59
N PRO A 207 -12.82 4.76 17.96
CA PRO A 207 -12.30 4.08 19.17
C PRO A 207 -10.78 4.24 19.29
N GLU A 208 -10.22 3.95 20.47
CA GLU A 208 -8.83 4.25 20.83
C GLU A 208 -7.86 3.80 19.75
N ARG A 209 -7.24 4.78 19.15
CA ARG A 209 -6.20 4.62 18.14
C ARG A 209 -5.12 5.66 18.37
N TYR A 210 -3.88 5.20 18.52
CA TYR A 210 -2.73 6.08 18.70
C TYR A 210 -1.60 5.61 17.79
N GLY A 211 -0.96 6.55 17.14
CA GLY A 211 0.17 6.23 16.28
C GLY A 211 1.19 7.33 16.22
N VAL A 212 2.42 6.92 16.04
CA VAL A 212 3.55 7.78 15.71
C VAL A 212 4.29 7.19 14.54
N SER A 213 4.57 7.99 13.53
CA SER A 213 5.40 7.57 12.41
C SER A 213 6.38 8.67 12.01
N ALA A 214 7.56 8.26 11.57
CA ALA A 214 8.59 9.15 11.06
C ALA A 214 9.08 8.62 9.71
N ASN A 215 9.18 9.54 8.76
CA ASN A 215 9.81 9.32 7.46
C ASN A 215 11.04 10.21 7.40
N LEU A 216 12.22 9.61 7.35
CA LEU A 216 13.50 10.32 7.36
C LEU A 216 14.28 9.96 6.10
N ASN A 217 14.84 10.96 5.46
CA ASN A 217 15.64 10.79 4.26
C ASN A 217 16.86 11.69 4.30
N TYR A 218 18.02 11.13 3.96
CA TYR A 218 19.26 11.88 3.79
C TYR A 218 19.87 11.55 2.42
N ARG A 219 19.79 12.48 1.50
CA ARG A 219 20.25 12.32 0.13
C ARG A 219 21.45 13.18 -0.19
N THR A 220 22.48 12.53 -0.71
CA THR A 220 23.68 13.16 -1.27
C THR A 220 23.74 12.89 -2.78
N LYS A 221 24.79 13.35 -3.47
CA LYS A 221 25.02 13.01 -4.89
C LYS A 221 25.25 11.52 -5.12
N LYS A 222 25.80 10.79 -4.15
CA LYS A 222 26.17 9.37 -4.29
C LYS A 222 25.30 8.41 -3.50
N PHE A 223 24.64 8.88 -2.44
CA PHE A 223 23.88 8.02 -1.54
C PHE A 223 22.53 8.66 -1.21
N ASN A 224 21.55 7.82 -1.03
CA ASN A 224 20.26 8.17 -0.47
C ASN A 224 19.92 7.18 0.65
N PHE A 225 19.95 7.62 1.90
CA PHE A 225 19.50 6.85 3.05
C PHE A 225 18.04 7.19 3.31
N PHE A 226 17.22 6.17 3.44
CA PHE A 226 15.81 6.34 3.78
C PHE A 226 15.43 5.44 4.95
N ASN A 227 14.53 5.96 5.78
CA ASN A 227 14.04 5.27 6.95
C ASN A 227 12.58 5.65 7.17
N ASN A 228 11.70 4.65 7.23
CA ASN A 228 10.31 4.78 7.63
C ASN A 228 10.13 3.93 8.87
N ILE A 229 9.75 4.54 9.96
CA ILE A 229 9.54 3.89 11.23
C ILE A 229 8.19 4.28 11.78
N GLY A 230 7.48 3.37 12.42
CA GLY A 230 6.21 3.66 13.04
C GLY A 230 5.84 2.70 14.13
N TYR A 231 5.03 3.22 15.02
CA TYR A 231 4.29 2.48 16.04
C TYR A 231 2.83 2.86 15.94
N ASN A 232 1.95 1.89 16.01
CA ASN A 232 0.51 2.10 15.99
C ASN A 232 -0.16 1.14 16.97
N THR A 233 -1.10 1.64 17.76
CA THR A 233 -2.03 0.84 18.54
C THR A 233 -3.45 1.18 18.13
N ARG A 234 -4.31 0.17 18.05
CA ARG A 234 -5.70 0.32 17.62
C ARG A 234 -6.61 -0.64 18.39
N ILE A 235 -7.69 -0.09 18.91
CA ILE A 235 -8.85 -0.86 19.37
C ILE A 235 -9.91 -0.83 18.27
N SER A 236 -10.41 -1.99 17.88
CA SER A 236 -11.49 -2.15 16.91
C SER A 236 -12.66 -2.86 17.54
N LYS A 237 -13.85 -2.28 17.38
CA LYS A 237 -15.11 -2.87 17.84
C LYS A 237 -15.98 -3.14 16.62
N GLY A 238 -16.51 -4.34 16.52
CA GLY A 238 -17.38 -4.77 15.45
C GLY A 238 -18.60 -5.51 15.96
N SER A 239 -19.65 -5.56 15.18
CA SER A 239 -20.82 -6.40 15.43
C SER A 239 -21.38 -6.92 14.10
N PHE A 240 -22.01 -8.08 14.17
CA PHE A 240 -22.73 -8.63 13.03
C PHE A 240 -24.04 -9.27 13.50
N VAL A 241 -25.01 -9.27 12.61
CA VAL A 241 -26.30 -9.95 12.80
C VAL A 241 -26.56 -10.80 11.56
N ASN A 242 -26.80 -12.08 11.78
CA ASN A 242 -27.21 -13.01 10.72
C ASN A 242 -28.58 -13.55 11.07
N GLU A 243 -29.54 -13.42 10.16
CA GLU A 243 -30.86 -14.00 10.27
C GLU A 243 -31.06 -15.00 9.15
N THR A 244 -31.21 -16.28 9.50
CA THR A 244 -31.37 -17.37 8.53
C THR A 244 -32.72 -18.04 8.75
N GLU A 245 -33.57 -18.04 7.74
CA GLU A 245 -34.84 -18.76 7.72
C GLU A 245 -34.74 -20.04 6.87
N TYR A 246 -35.19 -21.16 7.42
CA TYR A 246 -35.23 -22.43 6.71
C TYR A 246 -36.65 -22.75 6.28
N TYR A 247 -36.88 -22.74 4.99
CA TYR A 247 -38.17 -23.05 4.39
C TYR A 247 -38.30 -24.56 4.21
N THR A 248 -39.39 -25.14 4.76
CA THR A 248 -39.77 -26.53 4.53
C THR A 248 -41.20 -26.56 3.97
N ASP A 249 -41.56 -27.62 3.21
CA ASP A 249 -42.89 -27.79 2.62
C ASP A 249 -44.03 -27.86 3.65
N GLN A 250 -43.74 -27.89 4.94
CA GLN A 250 -44.68 -28.02 6.04
C GLN A 250 -44.90 -26.76 6.87
N ALA A 251 -44.52 -25.59 6.39
CA ALA A 251 -44.78 -24.30 7.03
C ALA A 251 -44.33 -24.18 8.53
N ILE A 252 -43.28 -24.90 8.92
CA ILE A 252 -42.66 -24.73 10.24
C ILE A 252 -41.56 -23.69 10.07
N ASN A 253 -41.68 -22.56 10.75
CA ASN A 253 -40.66 -21.53 10.76
C ASN A 253 -39.46 -21.98 11.59
N ASN A 254 -38.52 -22.65 10.93
CA ASN A 254 -37.21 -22.91 11.51
C ASN A 254 -36.33 -21.70 11.21
N PHE A 255 -35.69 -21.14 12.22
CA PHE A 255 -34.78 -20.02 12.04
C PHE A 255 -33.54 -20.15 12.91
N LEU A 256 -32.48 -19.51 12.47
CA LEU A 256 -31.21 -19.33 13.18
C LEU A 256 -30.88 -17.84 13.14
N ASN A 257 -30.85 -17.19 14.30
CA ASN A 257 -30.41 -15.81 14.45
C ASN A 257 -29.12 -15.79 15.25
N GLU A 258 -28.13 -15.10 14.73
CA GLU A 258 -26.83 -14.92 15.34
C GLU A 258 -26.57 -13.42 15.51
N ASP A 259 -26.18 -13.03 16.71
CA ASP A 259 -25.79 -11.67 17.10
C ASP A 259 -24.39 -11.73 17.70
N GLY A 260 -23.43 -11.22 16.97
CA GLY A 260 -22.03 -11.28 17.34
C GLY A 260 -21.43 -9.91 17.63
N VAL A 261 -20.59 -9.86 18.67
CA VAL A 261 -19.77 -8.70 19.02
C VAL A 261 -18.31 -9.11 19.03
N ARG A 262 -17.47 -8.29 18.39
CA ARG A 262 -16.02 -8.46 18.34
C ARG A 262 -15.34 -7.24 18.95
N ASP A 263 -14.47 -7.48 19.93
CA ASP A 263 -13.53 -6.49 20.46
C ASP A 263 -12.09 -6.96 20.19
N SER A 264 -11.30 -6.16 19.51
CA SER A 264 -9.89 -6.47 19.27
C SER A 264 -8.98 -5.28 19.57
N GLU A 265 -7.82 -5.58 20.11
CA GLU A 265 -6.72 -4.63 20.29
C GLU A 265 -5.49 -5.18 19.59
N ARG A 266 -4.77 -4.31 18.88
CA ARG A 266 -3.54 -4.67 18.19
C ARG A 266 -2.50 -3.56 18.28
N ASN A 267 -1.29 -3.96 18.61
CA ASN A 267 -0.11 -3.12 18.64
C ASN A 267 0.83 -3.52 17.51
N SER A 268 1.44 -2.58 16.83
CA SER A 268 2.42 -2.89 15.81
C SER A 268 3.57 -1.89 15.74
N ASN A 269 4.74 -2.44 15.46
CA ASN A 269 5.95 -1.71 15.11
C ASN A 269 6.32 -2.05 13.68
N TYR A 270 6.71 -1.06 12.89
CA TYR A 270 7.29 -1.32 11.60
C TYR A 270 8.53 -0.46 11.37
N LEU A 271 9.46 -1.01 10.62
CA LEU A 271 10.68 -0.38 10.17
C LEU A 271 10.89 -0.74 8.70
N ASN A 272 11.09 0.26 7.85
CA ASN A 272 11.60 0.09 6.50
C ASN A 272 12.80 1.01 6.32
N THR A 273 13.99 0.46 6.28
CA THR A 273 15.24 1.21 6.15
C THR A 273 16.04 0.73 4.96
N GLY A 274 16.78 1.63 4.33
CA GLY A 274 17.62 1.24 3.22
C GLY A 274 18.57 2.33 2.77
N ILE A 275 19.41 1.91 1.83
CA ILE A 275 20.41 2.74 1.18
C ILE A 275 20.32 2.54 -0.33
N GLU A 276 20.27 3.66 -1.06
CA GLU A 276 20.46 3.69 -2.51
C GLU A 276 21.84 4.27 -2.80
N TYR A 277 22.64 3.54 -3.56
CA TYR A 277 23.95 3.97 -4.03
C TYR A 277 23.88 4.27 -5.53
N PHE A 278 24.18 5.51 -5.89
CA PHE A 278 24.28 5.96 -7.28
C PHE A 278 25.68 5.66 -7.81
N ILE A 279 25.83 4.53 -8.53
CA ILE A 279 27.07 4.15 -9.19
C ILE A 279 27.42 5.17 -10.26
N SER A 280 26.40 5.65 -10.97
CA SER A 280 26.43 6.73 -11.95
C SER A 280 25.07 7.43 -12.01
N ASP A 281 24.94 8.49 -12.79
CA ASP A 281 23.65 9.18 -13.03
C ASP A 281 22.58 8.25 -13.65
N LYS A 282 22.98 7.10 -14.18
CA LYS A 282 22.13 6.14 -14.87
C LYS A 282 22.02 4.80 -14.17
N THR A 283 22.80 4.56 -13.13
CA THR A 283 22.85 3.26 -12.48
C THR A 283 22.77 3.44 -10.98
N SER A 284 21.78 2.85 -10.36
CA SER A 284 21.66 2.79 -8.91
C SER A 284 21.44 1.35 -8.40
N VAL A 285 21.92 1.11 -7.20
CA VAL A 285 21.65 -0.10 -6.42
C VAL A 285 21.00 0.30 -5.12
N VAL A 286 19.86 -0.29 -4.79
CA VAL A 286 19.15 -0.10 -3.53
C VAL A 286 19.23 -1.39 -2.72
N GLY A 287 19.70 -1.29 -1.48
CA GLY A 287 19.54 -2.34 -0.47
C GLY A 287 18.55 -1.87 0.58
N SER A 288 17.57 -2.70 0.94
CA SER A 288 16.60 -2.37 1.98
C SER A 288 16.27 -3.54 2.88
N TYR A 289 15.90 -3.20 4.10
CA TYR A 289 15.44 -4.12 5.13
C TYR A 289 14.11 -3.63 5.68
N VAL A 290 13.14 -4.54 5.76
CA VAL A 290 11.84 -4.32 6.37
C VAL A 290 11.70 -5.23 7.57
N SER A 291 11.22 -4.69 8.68
CA SER A 291 10.78 -5.46 9.84
C SER A 291 9.41 -4.97 10.29
N ARG A 292 8.50 -5.90 10.52
CA ARG A 292 7.19 -5.66 11.11
C ARG A 292 7.00 -6.64 12.26
N LYS A 293 6.56 -6.11 13.41
CA LYS A 293 6.17 -6.92 14.56
C LYS A 293 4.83 -6.43 15.04
N SER A 294 3.90 -7.34 15.26
CA SER A 294 2.63 -7.01 15.87
C SER A 294 2.21 -8.05 16.89
N ASP A 295 1.51 -7.59 17.90
CA ASP A 295 0.81 -8.40 18.89
C ASP A 295 -0.60 -7.88 19.09
N GLY A 296 -1.51 -8.77 19.37
CA GLY A 296 -2.89 -8.39 19.60
C GLY A 296 -3.71 -9.47 20.27
N PHE A 297 -4.91 -9.08 20.67
CA PHE A 297 -5.91 -10.01 21.13
C PHE A 297 -7.28 -9.67 20.52
N THR A 298 -8.11 -10.69 20.38
CA THR A 298 -9.50 -10.57 19.91
C THR A 298 -10.41 -11.35 20.87
N ASN A 299 -11.52 -10.73 21.26
CA ASN A 299 -12.61 -11.39 21.97
C ASN A 299 -13.86 -11.35 21.09
N ASN A 300 -14.37 -12.51 20.73
CA ASN A 300 -15.61 -12.68 20.00
C ASN A 300 -16.67 -13.25 20.94
N THR A 301 -17.85 -12.63 20.98
CA THR A 301 -19.05 -13.16 21.65
C THR A 301 -20.12 -13.34 20.61
N ASN A 302 -20.60 -14.56 20.41
CA ASN A 302 -21.67 -14.87 19.47
C ASN A 302 -22.86 -15.48 20.22
N ASN A 303 -24.00 -14.79 20.21
CA ASN A 303 -25.26 -15.22 20.76
C ASN A 303 -26.10 -15.85 19.64
N VAL A 304 -26.52 -17.08 19.83
CA VAL A 304 -27.26 -17.85 18.82
C VAL A 304 -28.63 -18.24 19.35
N ILE A 305 -29.66 -17.78 18.66
CA ILE A 305 -31.05 -18.21 18.89
C ILE A 305 -31.45 -19.14 17.75
N GLN A 306 -31.69 -20.38 18.09
CA GLN A 306 -32.07 -21.43 17.14
C GLN A 306 -33.49 -21.92 17.48
N ASN A 307 -34.37 -21.91 16.49
CA ASN A 307 -35.70 -22.48 16.57
C ASN A 307 -35.88 -23.55 15.49
N PHE A 308 -35.95 -24.81 15.92
CA PHE A 308 -36.17 -25.93 15.05
C PHE A 308 -37.28 -26.84 15.63
N ASN A 309 -38.27 -27.15 14.81
CA ASN A 309 -39.42 -28.01 15.21
C ASN A 309 -40.09 -27.54 16.52
N ALA A 310 -40.31 -26.21 16.66
CA ALA A 310 -40.87 -25.56 17.83
C ALA A 310 -40.01 -25.67 19.11
N ILE A 311 -38.77 -26.11 19.03
CA ILE A 311 -37.80 -26.12 20.13
C ILE A 311 -36.89 -24.91 19.96
N SER A 312 -36.97 -23.97 20.93
CA SER A 312 -36.05 -22.81 20.95
C SER A 312 -34.85 -23.10 21.85
N LYS A 313 -33.66 -22.88 21.30
CA LYS A 313 -32.40 -22.92 22.03
C LYS A 313 -31.75 -21.53 21.98
N PHE A 314 -31.20 -21.12 23.11
CA PHE A 314 -30.33 -19.94 23.17
C PHE A 314 -28.96 -20.39 23.66
N SER A 315 -27.93 -20.12 22.88
CA SER A 315 -26.54 -20.46 23.19
C SER A 315 -25.63 -19.25 23.02
N GLU A 316 -24.55 -19.25 23.77
CA GLU A 316 -23.48 -18.28 23.71
C GLU A 316 -22.16 -19.00 23.40
N ARG A 317 -21.41 -18.46 22.44
CA ARG A 317 -20.04 -18.88 22.14
C ARG A 317 -19.11 -17.71 22.44
N LEU A 318 -18.14 -17.95 23.31
CA LEU A 318 -17.07 -17.02 23.62
C LEU A 318 -15.78 -17.55 23.01
N GLU A 319 -15.07 -16.69 22.30
CA GLU A 319 -13.77 -16.98 21.72
C GLU A 319 -12.79 -15.89 22.12
N LYS A 320 -11.62 -16.30 22.60
CA LYS A 320 -10.52 -15.41 22.97
C LYS A 320 -9.30 -15.86 22.19
N GLU A 321 -8.73 -14.94 21.45
CA GLU A 321 -7.60 -15.18 20.57
C GLU A 321 -6.48 -14.20 20.89
N THR A 322 -5.26 -14.69 20.89
CA THR A 322 -4.03 -13.87 20.91
C THR A 322 -3.20 -14.20 19.71
N GLU A 323 -2.64 -13.20 19.06
CA GLU A 323 -1.85 -13.33 17.83
C GLU A 323 -0.55 -12.53 17.97
N ILE A 324 0.54 -13.12 17.50
CA ILE A 324 1.86 -12.49 17.44
C ILE A 324 2.44 -12.72 16.04
N ASP A 325 2.76 -11.63 15.35
CA ASP A 325 3.39 -11.65 14.03
C ASP A 325 4.81 -11.08 14.08
N ASP A 326 5.74 -11.69 13.37
CA ASP A 326 7.09 -11.16 13.10
C ASP A 326 7.44 -11.38 11.63
N THR A 327 7.66 -10.32 10.89
CA THR A 327 8.03 -10.37 9.47
C THR A 327 9.32 -9.61 9.24
N ASN A 328 10.26 -10.24 8.53
CA ASN A 328 11.54 -9.68 8.16
C ASN A 328 11.78 -9.89 6.66
N GLU A 329 12.10 -8.82 5.94
CA GLU A 329 12.38 -8.84 4.51
C GLU A 329 13.70 -8.13 4.22
N PHE A 330 14.51 -8.74 3.38
CA PHE A 330 15.70 -8.12 2.79
C PHE A 330 15.53 -8.04 1.29
N SER A 331 15.82 -6.90 0.68
CA SER A 331 15.76 -6.76 -0.78
C SER A 331 16.94 -5.99 -1.35
N VAL A 332 17.32 -6.35 -2.58
CA VAL A 332 18.29 -5.63 -3.41
C VAL A 332 17.66 -5.36 -4.77
N ASN A 333 17.73 -4.12 -5.20
CA ASN A 333 17.29 -3.69 -6.51
C ASN A 333 18.43 -3.00 -7.24
N LEU A 334 18.68 -3.37 -8.49
CA LEU A 334 19.56 -2.67 -9.43
C LEU A 334 18.72 -2.06 -10.53
N THR A 335 18.90 -0.78 -10.81
CA THR A 335 18.28 -0.08 -11.93
C THR A 335 19.38 0.53 -12.81
N HIS A 336 19.29 0.31 -14.12
CA HIS A 336 20.16 0.93 -15.10
C HIS A 336 19.33 1.58 -16.21
N ASP A 337 19.41 2.91 -16.30
CA ASP A 337 18.82 3.71 -17.37
C ASP A 337 19.83 3.86 -18.51
N PHE A 338 19.46 3.40 -19.70
CA PHE A 338 20.28 3.57 -20.90
C PHE A 338 20.17 5.01 -21.44
N ASN A 339 20.84 5.30 -22.56
CA ASN A 339 20.86 6.66 -23.12
C ASN A 339 19.53 7.14 -23.69
N LYS A 340 18.62 6.23 -24.04
CA LYS A 340 17.30 6.55 -24.55
C LYS A 340 16.28 6.59 -23.43
N GLU A 341 15.46 7.61 -23.36
CA GLU A 341 14.40 7.74 -22.37
C GLU A 341 13.46 6.52 -22.37
N GLY A 342 13.17 6.00 -21.18
CA GLY A 342 12.36 4.79 -20.98
C GLY A 342 13.08 3.47 -21.32
N HIS A 343 14.35 3.50 -21.72
CA HIS A 343 15.16 2.30 -21.94
C HIS A 343 15.83 1.89 -20.64
N VAL A 344 15.29 0.86 -19.97
CA VAL A 344 15.63 0.52 -18.60
C VAL A 344 15.86 -0.98 -18.44
N LEU A 345 16.85 -1.35 -17.63
CA LEU A 345 17.05 -2.69 -17.08
C LEU A 345 16.87 -2.62 -15.57
N THR A 346 16.03 -3.49 -15.01
CA THR A 346 15.91 -3.67 -13.56
C THR A 346 16.18 -5.11 -13.18
N MET A 347 16.86 -5.30 -12.04
CA MET A 347 17.06 -6.61 -11.41
C MET A 347 16.65 -6.49 -9.95
N ASP A 348 15.84 -7.44 -9.49
CA ASP A 348 15.31 -7.48 -8.14
C ASP A 348 15.65 -8.83 -7.50
N TYR A 349 16.15 -8.79 -6.29
CA TYR A 349 16.22 -9.94 -5.39
C TYR A 349 15.56 -9.57 -4.07
N GLN A 350 14.73 -10.48 -3.54
CA GLN A 350 14.03 -10.29 -2.29
C GLN A 350 13.96 -11.62 -1.55
N LYS A 351 14.19 -11.59 -0.25
CA LYS A 351 14.01 -12.70 0.66
C LYS A 351 13.24 -12.23 1.89
N GLU A 352 12.19 -12.96 2.21
CA GLU A 352 11.29 -12.67 3.33
C GLU A 352 11.14 -13.90 4.20
N LYS A 353 11.01 -13.66 5.49
CA LYS A 353 10.57 -14.65 6.48
C LYS A 353 9.52 -14.02 7.38
N SER A 354 8.37 -14.66 7.47
CA SER A 354 7.28 -14.31 8.39
C SER A 354 7.01 -15.46 9.33
N SER A 355 6.64 -15.15 10.56
CA SER A 355 6.10 -16.11 11.52
C SER A 355 4.87 -15.52 12.17
N GLU A 356 3.87 -16.35 12.40
CA GLU A 356 2.62 -16.02 13.08
C GLU A 356 2.35 -17.11 14.12
N ASN A 357 2.04 -16.69 15.34
CA ASN A 357 1.56 -17.58 16.40
C ASN A 357 0.20 -17.06 16.87
N GLU A 358 -0.81 -17.93 16.73
CA GLU A 358 -2.18 -17.65 17.14
C GLU A 358 -2.60 -18.66 18.19
N ASN A 359 -3.19 -18.19 19.32
CA ASN A 359 -3.71 -19.01 20.38
C ASN A 359 -5.17 -18.65 20.64
N GLY A 360 -6.08 -19.57 20.38
CA GLY A 360 -7.50 -19.47 20.58
C GLY A 360 -7.99 -20.28 21.78
N PHE A 361 -8.91 -19.72 22.55
CA PHE A 361 -9.67 -20.42 23.57
C PHE A 361 -11.16 -20.22 23.31
N ILE A 362 -11.89 -21.34 23.16
CA ILE A 362 -13.29 -21.35 22.77
C ILE A 362 -14.11 -22.00 23.86
N SER A 363 -15.18 -21.34 24.29
CA SER A 363 -16.17 -21.91 25.21
C SER A 363 -17.59 -21.73 24.69
N ASN A 364 -18.38 -22.79 24.76
CA ASN A 364 -19.76 -22.83 24.33
C ASN A 364 -20.68 -23.11 25.50
N SER A 365 -21.80 -22.40 25.59
CA SER A 365 -22.82 -22.61 26.62
C SER A 365 -24.21 -22.53 26.00
N GLN A 366 -25.06 -23.50 26.25
CA GLN A 366 -26.50 -23.39 26.02
C GLN A 366 -27.13 -22.75 27.25
N LEU A 367 -27.75 -21.57 27.09
CA LEU A 367 -28.35 -20.80 28.20
C LEU A 367 -29.82 -21.17 28.42
N LYS A 368 -30.52 -21.57 27.35
CA LYS A 368 -31.92 -22.01 27.38
C LYS A 368 -32.13 -23.20 26.44
N PRO A 369 -33.10 -24.10 26.70
CA PRO A 369 -34.02 -24.17 27.84
C PRO A 369 -33.36 -24.59 29.16
N ILE A 370 -32.22 -25.29 29.11
CA ILE A 370 -31.47 -25.77 30.26
C ILE A 370 -30.04 -25.27 30.13
N LEU A 371 -29.52 -24.65 31.19
CA LEU A 371 -28.13 -24.22 31.23
C LEU A 371 -27.22 -25.46 31.14
N THR A 372 -26.46 -25.52 30.06
CA THR A 372 -25.49 -26.59 29.79
C THR A 372 -24.20 -25.93 29.34
N LYS A 373 -23.12 -26.10 30.09
CA LYS A 373 -21.76 -25.72 29.66
C LYS A 373 -21.16 -26.91 28.92
N TYR A 374 -20.73 -26.68 27.69
CA TYR A 374 -19.98 -27.65 26.92
C TYR A 374 -18.49 -27.60 27.28
N LEU A 375 -17.75 -28.64 26.96
CA LEU A 375 -16.30 -28.69 27.12
C LEU A 375 -15.66 -27.60 26.26
N SER A 376 -14.63 -26.97 26.80
CA SER A 376 -13.89 -25.90 26.11
C SER A 376 -12.90 -26.48 25.13
N GLU A 377 -12.50 -25.68 24.18
CA GLU A 377 -11.53 -26.03 23.15
C GLU A 377 -10.36 -25.03 23.19
N LYS A 378 -9.15 -25.50 22.89
CA LYS A 378 -7.99 -24.66 22.61
C LYS A 378 -7.50 -24.96 21.20
N VAL A 379 -7.11 -23.90 20.52
CA VAL A 379 -6.49 -23.96 19.20
C VAL A 379 -5.19 -23.20 19.24
N ASN A 380 -4.13 -23.79 18.75
CA ASN A 380 -2.87 -23.10 18.53
C ASN A 380 -2.49 -23.28 17.06
N THR A 381 -2.15 -22.18 16.39
CA THR A 381 -1.61 -22.17 15.04
C THR A 381 -0.24 -21.53 15.06
N ASP A 382 0.78 -22.27 14.65
CA ASP A 382 2.11 -21.76 14.39
C ASP A 382 2.35 -21.80 12.87
N GLU A 383 2.50 -20.63 12.26
CA GLU A 383 2.81 -20.53 10.83
C GLU A 383 4.17 -19.89 10.60
N ILE A 384 4.99 -20.51 9.76
CA ILE A 384 6.24 -19.95 9.23
C ILE A 384 6.13 -19.89 7.72
N GLN A 385 6.29 -18.71 7.16
CA GLN A 385 6.37 -18.50 5.72
C GLN A 385 7.75 -17.96 5.35
N GLU A 386 8.37 -18.58 4.33
CA GLU A 386 9.57 -18.06 3.70
C GLU A 386 9.29 -17.84 2.20
N SER A 387 9.65 -16.67 1.71
CA SER A 387 9.54 -16.36 0.28
C SER A 387 10.84 -15.82 -0.29
N GLU A 388 11.10 -16.18 -1.54
CA GLU A 388 12.26 -15.72 -2.30
C GLU A 388 11.82 -15.33 -3.70
N LEU A 389 12.24 -14.15 -4.15
CA LEU A 389 11.94 -13.61 -5.46
C LEU A 389 13.22 -13.16 -6.14
N PHE A 390 13.42 -13.62 -7.38
CA PHE A 390 14.37 -13.05 -8.31
C PHE A 390 13.65 -12.62 -9.58
N LYS A 391 13.91 -11.39 -10.06
CA LYS A 391 13.23 -10.81 -11.21
C LYS A 391 14.20 -9.98 -12.03
N ILE A 392 14.09 -10.07 -13.36
CA ILE A 392 14.80 -9.22 -14.31
C ILE A 392 13.76 -8.69 -15.30
N ASP A 393 13.71 -7.38 -15.49
CA ASP A 393 12.87 -6.72 -16.48
C ASP A 393 13.74 -5.84 -17.39
N TYR A 394 13.56 -5.97 -18.69
CA TYR A 394 14.19 -5.14 -19.71
C TYR A 394 13.14 -4.45 -20.54
N VAL A 395 13.21 -3.14 -20.61
CA VAL A 395 12.28 -2.25 -21.32
C VAL A 395 13.04 -1.55 -22.43
N LEU A 396 12.62 -1.73 -23.67
CA LEU A 396 13.20 -1.13 -24.86
C LEU A 396 12.17 -0.24 -25.57
N PRO A 397 12.32 1.10 -25.53
CA PRO A 397 11.49 2.00 -26.32
C PRO A 397 11.77 1.86 -27.82
N ILE A 398 10.71 1.65 -28.61
CA ILE A 398 10.77 1.52 -30.07
C ILE A 398 10.15 2.78 -30.69
N LYS A 399 10.93 3.55 -31.45
CA LYS A 399 10.53 4.83 -32.02
C LYS A 399 10.04 5.80 -30.92
N LYS A 400 8.95 6.55 -31.17
CA LYS A 400 8.43 7.57 -30.26
C LYS A 400 7.39 7.01 -29.27
N ASP A 401 6.55 6.11 -29.75
CA ASP A 401 5.32 5.71 -29.03
C ASP A 401 5.20 4.18 -28.84
N GLY A 402 6.26 3.43 -29.19
CA GLY A 402 6.30 1.98 -29.03
C GLY A 402 7.23 1.56 -27.89
N GLN A 403 6.91 0.46 -27.24
CA GLN A 403 7.68 -0.12 -26.15
C GLN A 403 7.66 -1.65 -26.24
N PHE A 404 8.83 -2.24 -26.23
CA PHE A 404 9.02 -3.69 -26.14
C PHE A 404 9.56 -4.02 -24.75
N GLU A 405 9.02 -5.06 -24.13
CA GLU A 405 9.49 -5.53 -22.84
C GLU A 405 9.70 -7.04 -22.87
N LEU A 406 10.69 -7.47 -22.14
CA LEU A 406 10.93 -8.87 -21.84
C LEU A 406 11.40 -9.01 -20.39
N GLY A 407 11.12 -10.15 -19.78
CA GLY A 407 11.60 -10.40 -18.44
C GLY A 407 11.53 -11.85 -18.02
N PHE A 408 12.22 -12.09 -16.91
CA PHE A 408 12.26 -13.37 -16.23
C PHE A 408 11.92 -13.15 -14.76
N ARG A 409 11.17 -14.09 -14.17
CA ARG A 409 10.85 -14.11 -12.76
C ARG A 409 10.93 -15.53 -12.23
N ARG A 410 11.59 -15.69 -11.10
CA ARG A 410 11.55 -16.90 -10.27
C ARG A 410 11.05 -16.53 -8.89
N SER A 411 10.01 -17.19 -8.41
CA SER A 411 9.54 -17.10 -7.03
C SER A 411 9.50 -18.48 -6.41
N ASN A 412 9.88 -18.55 -5.14
CA ASN A 412 9.76 -19.73 -4.30
C ASN A 412 9.05 -19.29 -3.02
N GLN A 413 8.04 -20.05 -2.60
CA GLN A 413 7.29 -19.82 -1.37
C GLN A 413 7.24 -21.15 -0.61
N TYR A 414 7.60 -21.12 0.65
CA TYR A 414 7.51 -22.21 1.59
C TYR A 414 6.63 -21.78 2.75
N GLN A 415 5.73 -22.66 3.18
CA GLN A 415 4.91 -22.49 4.37
C GLN A 415 4.95 -23.75 5.20
N ASP A 416 5.09 -23.59 6.50
CA ASP A 416 5.00 -24.61 7.53
C ASP A 416 3.91 -24.16 8.49
N ILE A 417 2.80 -24.88 8.53
CA ILE A 417 1.62 -24.55 9.32
C ILE A 417 1.38 -25.70 10.27
N ASP A 418 1.61 -25.47 11.55
CA ASP A 418 1.31 -26.42 12.62
C ASP A 418 0.02 -26.00 13.33
N TYR A 419 -1.02 -26.79 13.17
CA TYR A 419 -2.34 -26.56 13.75
C TYR A 419 -2.62 -27.63 14.81
N LEU A 420 -2.73 -27.19 16.06
CA LEU A 420 -3.00 -28.00 17.23
C LEU A 420 -4.38 -27.67 17.81
N ALA A 421 -5.28 -28.62 17.79
CA ALA A 421 -6.57 -28.51 18.47
C ALA A 421 -6.59 -29.41 19.71
N GLU A 422 -7.06 -28.89 20.82
CA GLU A 422 -7.18 -29.60 22.10
C GLU A 422 -8.59 -29.44 22.64
N ASN A 423 -9.17 -30.54 23.12
CA ASN A 423 -10.49 -30.57 23.76
C ASN A 423 -10.34 -30.77 25.28
N GLU A 424 -11.11 -30.03 26.07
CA GLU A 424 -11.20 -30.20 27.52
C GLU A 424 -11.83 -31.55 27.85
N ASP A 425 -11.25 -32.30 28.78
CA ASP A 425 -11.83 -33.53 29.34
C ASP A 425 -12.71 -33.21 30.56
N LEU A 426 -13.38 -34.23 31.10
CA LEU A 426 -14.26 -34.08 32.29
C LEU A 426 -13.49 -33.69 33.57
N ASN A 427 -12.16 -33.80 33.57
CA ASN A 427 -11.30 -33.43 34.69
C ASN A 427 -10.71 -32.01 34.52
N GLY A 428 -11.01 -31.33 33.41
CA GLY A 428 -10.49 -30.00 33.07
C GLY A 428 -9.11 -30.01 32.42
N ASN A 429 -8.60 -31.16 31.95
CA ASN A 429 -7.36 -31.23 31.20
C ASN A 429 -7.64 -31.07 29.70
N PHE A 430 -6.74 -30.42 29.00
CA PHE A 430 -6.79 -30.30 27.54
C PHE A 430 -6.03 -31.45 26.89
N ILE A 431 -6.69 -32.16 25.99
CA ILE A 431 -6.17 -33.35 25.30
C ILE A 431 -6.19 -33.07 23.81
N ASN A 432 -5.05 -33.34 23.16
CA ASN A 432 -4.91 -33.15 21.72
C ASN A 432 -5.95 -33.96 20.94
N ASP A 433 -6.68 -33.31 20.06
CA ASP A 433 -7.56 -33.92 19.08
C ASP A 433 -6.77 -34.26 17.81
N LEU A 434 -6.37 -35.51 17.71
CA LEU A 434 -5.60 -36.01 16.56
C LEU A 434 -6.37 -35.97 15.23
N ASN A 435 -7.69 -35.83 15.24
CA ASN A 435 -8.50 -35.71 14.03
C ASN A 435 -8.51 -34.26 13.48
N LEU A 436 -8.34 -33.28 14.37
CA LEU A 436 -8.32 -31.86 14.04
C LEU A 436 -6.91 -31.27 13.98
N SER A 437 -5.91 -31.92 14.60
CA SER A 437 -4.52 -31.45 14.58
C SER A 437 -3.76 -31.94 13.37
N ASN A 438 -3.01 -31.05 12.72
CA ASN A 438 -2.23 -31.38 11.53
C ASN A 438 -1.06 -30.40 11.32
N THR A 439 0.03 -30.89 10.76
CA THR A 439 1.11 -30.07 10.21
C THR A 439 1.06 -30.11 8.70
N LEU A 440 0.94 -28.95 8.07
CA LEU A 440 0.92 -28.77 6.63
C LEU A 440 2.22 -28.11 6.16
N LEU A 441 2.95 -28.81 5.30
CA LEU A 441 4.09 -28.24 4.58
C LEU A 441 3.69 -27.94 3.13
N TYR A 442 3.77 -26.67 2.75
CA TYR A 442 3.47 -26.21 1.40
C TYR A 442 4.71 -25.60 0.77
N ASN A 443 5.03 -25.99 -0.44
CA ASN A 443 6.10 -25.38 -1.23
C ASN A 443 5.61 -25.13 -2.65
N GLU A 444 5.73 -23.90 -3.12
CA GLU A 444 5.44 -23.51 -4.49
C GLU A 444 6.65 -22.81 -5.11
N ARG A 445 7.05 -23.29 -6.29
CA ARG A 445 8.07 -22.66 -7.15
C ARG A 445 7.46 -22.30 -8.48
N VAL A 446 7.63 -21.05 -8.90
CA VAL A 446 7.19 -20.56 -10.22
C VAL A 446 8.37 -19.93 -10.94
N ASN A 447 8.69 -20.46 -12.13
CA ASN A 447 9.58 -19.82 -13.10
C ASN A 447 8.73 -19.25 -14.22
N ALA A 448 8.97 -18.00 -14.59
CA ALA A 448 8.17 -17.32 -15.59
C ALA A 448 9.04 -16.52 -16.55
N PHE A 449 8.71 -16.58 -17.83
CA PHE A 449 9.26 -15.74 -18.89
C PHE A 449 8.13 -14.96 -19.52
N TYR A 450 8.33 -13.68 -19.78
CA TYR A 450 7.34 -12.89 -20.48
C TYR A 450 7.96 -11.99 -21.53
N THR A 451 7.16 -11.69 -22.52
CA THR A 451 7.43 -10.64 -23.52
C THR A 451 6.15 -9.88 -23.80
N GLN A 452 6.28 -8.58 -24.05
CA GLN A 452 5.15 -7.77 -24.46
C GLN A 452 5.59 -6.63 -25.37
N TYR A 453 4.67 -6.20 -26.23
CA TYR A 453 4.84 -5.04 -27.09
C TYR A 453 3.61 -4.15 -27.02
N GLY A 454 3.83 -2.88 -26.73
CA GLY A 454 2.83 -1.83 -26.74
C GLY A 454 3.17 -0.73 -27.72
N ASN A 455 2.14 -0.13 -28.31
CA ASN A 455 2.29 1.04 -29.16
C ASN A 455 1.07 1.95 -29.07
N LYS A 456 1.30 3.26 -29.19
CA LYS A 456 0.24 4.26 -29.29
C LYS A 456 0.37 4.94 -30.66
N ASN A 457 -0.69 4.90 -31.44
CA ASN A 457 -0.77 5.57 -32.73
C ASN A 457 -2.00 6.50 -32.73
N ASN A 458 -1.75 7.81 -32.59
CA ASN A 458 -2.80 8.83 -32.45
C ASN A 458 -3.83 8.47 -31.37
N LYS A 459 -5.07 8.14 -31.80
CA LYS A 459 -6.20 7.80 -30.92
C LYS A 459 -6.22 6.33 -30.51
N PHE A 460 -5.44 5.47 -31.13
CA PHE A 460 -5.44 4.03 -30.88
C PHE A 460 -4.18 3.60 -30.15
N SER A 461 -4.36 2.84 -29.08
CA SER A 461 -3.27 2.24 -28.32
C SER A 461 -3.51 0.75 -28.11
N PHE A 462 -2.46 -0.05 -28.14
CA PHE A 462 -2.56 -1.47 -27.85
C PHE A 462 -1.36 -1.98 -27.07
N LEU A 463 -1.58 -3.05 -26.32
CA LEU A 463 -0.56 -3.84 -25.63
C LEU A 463 -0.83 -5.32 -25.88
N LEU A 464 0.12 -6.02 -26.48
CA LEU A 464 0.11 -7.46 -26.70
C LEU A 464 1.18 -8.09 -25.84
N GLY A 465 0.82 -9.09 -25.05
CA GLY A 465 1.76 -9.77 -24.17
C GLY A 465 1.55 -11.29 -24.16
N LEU A 466 2.63 -12.00 -23.92
CA LEU A 466 2.64 -13.43 -23.70
C LEU A 466 3.55 -13.75 -22.53
N ARG A 467 3.04 -14.51 -21.59
CA ARG A 467 3.79 -15.05 -20.45
C ARG A 467 3.71 -16.57 -20.44
N TYR A 468 4.82 -17.21 -20.21
CA TYR A 468 4.92 -18.65 -19.96
C TYR A 468 5.31 -18.87 -18.50
N GLU A 469 4.60 -19.74 -17.81
CA GLU A 469 4.93 -20.14 -16.43
C GLU A 469 5.09 -21.66 -16.34
N GLU A 470 6.18 -22.05 -15.70
CA GLU A 470 6.42 -23.39 -15.18
C GLU A 470 6.29 -23.32 -13.66
N SER A 471 5.34 -24.04 -13.08
CA SER A 471 5.10 -24.06 -11.65
C SER A 471 5.07 -25.47 -11.08
N LYS A 472 5.68 -25.63 -9.93
CA LYS A 472 5.71 -26.87 -9.16
C LYS A 472 5.19 -26.57 -7.76
N THR A 473 4.12 -27.27 -7.36
CA THR A 473 3.55 -27.20 -6.02
C THR A 473 3.69 -28.56 -5.33
N THR A 474 4.19 -28.56 -4.11
CA THR A 474 4.29 -29.76 -3.26
C THR A 474 3.55 -29.48 -1.95
N VAL A 475 2.68 -30.41 -1.57
CA VAL A 475 1.88 -30.33 -0.34
C VAL A 475 2.08 -31.62 0.44
N LYS A 476 2.50 -31.48 1.70
CA LYS A 476 2.62 -32.61 2.64
C LYS A 476 1.74 -32.34 3.85
N GLN A 477 0.94 -33.32 4.23
CA GLN A 477 0.18 -33.32 5.48
C GLN A 477 0.69 -34.46 6.36
N LEU A 478 1.20 -34.12 7.55
CA LEU A 478 1.89 -35.10 8.38
C LEU A 478 0.92 -36.03 9.11
N ALA A 479 -0.26 -35.52 9.52
CA ALA A 479 -1.25 -36.32 10.24
C ALA A 479 -1.72 -37.57 9.45
N ASN A 480 -1.89 -37.46 8.14
CA ASN A 480 -2.34 -38.55 7.28
C ASN A 480 -1.26 -39.10 6.34
N ASN A 481 0.00 -38.62 6.51
CA ASN A 481 1.17 -39.02 5.71
C ASN A 481 0.96 -38.83 4.20
N THR A 482 0.23 -37.81 3.79
CA THR A 482 0.03 -37.48 2.36
C THR A 482 1.15 -36.63 1.82
N ASN A 483 1.52 -36.88 0.56
CA ASN A 483 2.48 -36.08 -0.17
C ASN A 483 2.02 -35.93 -1.62
N ASN A 484 1.55 -34.76 -1.98
CA ASN A 484 1.02 -34.47 -3.31
C ASN A 484 1.93 -33.50 -4.03
N GLU A 485 2.26 -33.81 -5.29
CA GLU A 485 3.03 -32.96 -6.17
C GLU A 485 2.23 -32.63 -7.43
N LYS A 486 2.20 -31.36 -7.82
CA LYS A 486 1.57 -30.88 -9.05
C LYS A 486 2.54 -30.01 -9.84
N ASN A 487 2.62 -30.29 -11.13
CA ASN A 487 3.42 -29.52 -12.09
C ASN A 487 2.48 -28.93 -13.15
N TYR A 488 2.63 -27.64 -13.42
CA TYR A 488 1.84 -26.91 -14.41
C TYR A 488 2.77 -26.16 -15.36
N ASN A 489 2.44 -26.21 -16.66
CA ASN A 489 3.13 -25.47 -17.70
C ASN A 489 2.08 -24.76 -18.56
N ASP A 490 1.99 -23.43 -18.46
CA ASP A 490 0.91 -22.69 -19.06
C ASP A 490 1.37 -21.40 -19.76
N PHE A 491 0.62 -21.04 -20.82
CA PHE A 491 0.73 -19.75 -21.48
C PHE A 491 -0.40 -18.81 -21.09
N PHE A 492 -0.05 -17.56 -20.85
CA PHE A 492 -0.95 -16.51 -20.41
C PHE A 492 -0.88 -15.33 -21.38
N PRO A 493 -1.69 -15.33 -22.43
CA PRO A 493 -1.81 -14.19 -23.36
C PRO A 493 -2.52 -13.02 -22.71
N THR A 494 -2.12 -11.81 -23.06
CA THR A 494 -2.72 -10.54 -22.68
C THR A 494 -2.92 -9.66 -23.92
N LEU A 495 -4.09 -9.05 -24.02
CA LEU A 495 -4.43 -8.06 -25.03
C LEU A 495 -5.14 -6.89 -24.36
N ASN A 496 -4.58 -5.70 -24.46
CA ASN A 496 -5.26 -4.46 -24.06
C ASN A 496 -5.33 -3.53 -25.27
N LEU A 497 -6.53 -3.04 -25.57
CA LEU A 497 -6.81 -2.10 -26.64
C LEU A 497 -7.45 -0.85 -26.04
N SER A 498 -7.13 0.31 -26.57
CA SER A 498 -7.72 1.57 -26.15
C SER A 498 -7.93 2.48 -27.34
N TYR A 499 -9.11 3.08 -27.42
CA TYR A 499 -9.46 4.04 -28.47
C TYR A 499 -10.01 5.32 -27.83
N GLN A 500 -9.31 6.44 -28.06
CA GLN A 500 -9.71 7.75 -27.59
C GLN A 500 -10.78 8.33 -28.53
N VAL A 501 -12.04 8.35 -28.08
CA VAL A 501 -13.17 8.88 -28.84
C VAL A 501 -13.11 10.40 -28.90
N LYS A 502 -12.97 11.03 -27.70
CA LYS A 502 -12.77 12.47 -27.48
C LYS A 502 -11.62 12.68 -26.50
N GLU A 503 -11.25 13.93 -26.21
CA GLU A 503 -10.17 14.26 -25.26
C GLU A 503 -10.37 13.60 -23.90
N ASN A 504 -11.61 13.55 -23.39
CA ASN A 504 -11.96 13.02 -22.08
C ASN A 504 -12.76 11.70 -22.14
N GLU A 505 -12.88 11.08 -23.31
CA GLU A 505 -13.65 9.85 -23.51
C GLU A 505 -12.78 8.78 -24.16
N THR A 506 -12.59 7.65 -23.49
CA THR A 506 -11.79 6.54 -23.99
C THR A 506 -12.53 5.22 -23.80
N ILE A 507 -12.54 4.41 -24.83
CA ILE A 507 -13.06 3.03 -24.79
C ILE A 507 -11.88 2.10 -24.66
N THR A 508 -11.90 1.20 -23.66
CA THR A 508 -10.87 0.20 -23.44
C THR A 508 -11.45 -1.21 -23.53
N PHE A 509 -10.67 -2.12 -24.12
CA PHE A 509 -10.95 -3.54 -24.14
C PHE A 509 -9.72 -4.28 -23.63
N GLY A 510 -9.91 -5.14 -22.62
CA GLY A 510 -8.86 -5.96 -22.04
C GLY A 510 -9.22 -7.44 -22.08
N TYR A 511 -8.28 -8.26 -22.50
CA TYR A 511 -8.34 -9.71 -22.39
C TYR A 511 -7.05 -10.22 -21.77
N ASN A 512 -7.19 -11.05 -20.73
CA ASN A 512 -6.06 -11.78 -20.16
C ASN A 512 -6.50 -13.18 -19.69
N ARG A 513 -5.66 -14.17 -19.89
CA ARG A 513 -5.81 -15.49 -19.28
C ARG A 513 -5.10 -15.47 -17.94
N ARG A 514 -5.77 -15.97 -16.90
CA ARG A 514 -5.26 -16.02 -15.53
C ARG A 514 -5.41 -17.42 -14.96
N ILE A 515 -4.70 -17.67 -13.86
CA ILE A 515 -4.78 -18.91 -13.10
C ILE A 515 -5.06 -18.62 -11.63
N ARG A 516 -5.82 -19.49 -10.98
CA ARG A 516 -5.92 -19.57 -9.54
C ARG A 516 -5.34 -20.91 -9.11
N ARG A 517 -4.21 -20.85 -8.41
CA ARG A 517 -3.58 -22.03 -7.83
C ARG A 517 -4.24 -22.32 -6.49
N ALA A 518 -4.24 -23.61 -6.08
CA ALA A 518 -4.66 -23.98 -4.75
C ALA A 518 -3.62 -23.48 -3.75
N ARG A 519 -4.02 -22.54 -2.90
CA ARG A 519 -3.20 -22.01 -1.80
C ARG A 519 -3.28 -22.96 -0.59
N SER A 520 -2.32 -22.86 0.33
CA SER A 520 -2.30 -23.61 1.59
C SER A 520 -3.64 -23.56 2.33
N TYR A 521 -4.25 -22.37 2.45
CA TYR A 521 -5.55 -22.17 3.08
C TYR A 521 -6.69 -23.03 2.50
N PHE A 522 -6.73 -23.29 1.18
CA PHE A 522 -7.76 -24.15 0.58
C PHE A 522 -7.43 -25.64 0.66
N ILE A 523 -6.22 -25.98 1.05
CA ILE A 523 -5.72 -27.36 1.13
C ILE A 523 -5.69 -27.82 2.58
N ASN A 524 -5.47 -26.89 3.50
CA ASN A 524 -5.57 -27.16 4.92
C ASN A 524 -7.04 -27.41 5.28
N PRO A 525 -7.39 -28.56 5.87
CA PRO A 525 -8.77 -28.90 6.23
C PRO A 525 -9.24 -28.18 7.51
N PHE A 526 -8.37 -27.40 8.17
CA PHE A 526 -8.60 -26.76 9.46
C PHE A 526 -8.46 -25.25 9.40
#